data_8f5788fcaa4c52254b4e1e60f1691ba5
#
_entry.id   8f5788fcaa4c52254b4e1e60f1691ba5
#
_cell.length_a   1.000
_cell.length_b   1.000
_cell.length_c   1.000
_cell.angle_alpha   90.00
_cell.angle_beta   90.00
_cell.angle_gamma   90.00
#
_symmetry.space_group_name_H-M   'P 1'
#
loop_
_entity.id
_entity.type
_entity.pdbx_description
1 polymer ?
#
loop_
_entity_poly.entity_id
_entity_poly.type
_entity_poly.pdbx_seq_one_letter_code
_entity_poly.pdbx_strand_id
1 'polypeptide(L)'
;MRPPTMQYPEPAQSDRPAAAAARVGIRTPAEQEAMRLAGRLTAEVLDMIGPHVVAGASTDELDRLCHDWIVDRQQAVPAPLGYRGYPRSICTSVNHVVCHGIPGDKRLKQGDIVNVDVTVIKDGFHGDSSRMFCVGKVPPHVQRLVDVTYQALWRGIRVVRPGARLGDIGAAIQSFVEGNHYSVVREYCGHGIGRGFHEDPQVLHYGTAGTGMALEAGMTFTIEPMVNAGRREVRLLPDGWTVVTRDHSLSAQWEHTVLVTDAGCEVLTLGAGERPPA
;
A
#
# COMPACT_ATOMS: atom_id res chain seq x y z
N MET A 1 -17.34 37.03 17.43
CA MET A 1 -16.36 36.94 16.35
C MET A 1 -16.18 35.45 16.02
N ARG A 2 -16.53 35.04 14.79
CA ARG A 2 -16.24 33.67 14.32
C ARG A 2 -14.76 33.56 14.01
N PRO A 3 -14.07 32.46 14.39
CA PRO A 3 -12.68 32.26 14.02
C PRO A 3 -12.58 32.10 12.49
N PRO A 4 -11.46 32.52 11.88
CA PRO A 4 -11.27 32.41 10.44
C PRO A 4 -11.25 30.93 10.04
N THR A 5 -12.00 30.60 8.98
CA THR A 5 -11.94 29.32 8.30
C THR A 5 -10.54 29.14 7.73
N MET A 6 -9.74 28.27 8.34
CA MET A 6 -8.51 27.80 7.71
C MET A 6 -8.86 27.05 6.42
N GLN A 7 -8.49 27.63 5.30
CA GLN A 7 -8.42 26.91 4.03
C GLN A 7 -7.27 25.91 4.14
N TYR A 8 -7.61 24.62 4.09
CA TYR A 8 -6.61 23.55 3.96
C TYR A 8 -6.01 23.65 2.54
N PRO A 9 -4.69 23.49 2.40
CA PRO A 9 -4.16 23.30 1.06
C PRO A 9 -4.79 22.03 0.47
N GLU A 10 -5.32 22.15 -0.74
CA GLU A 10 -5.71 20.98 -1.52
C GLU A 10 -4.53 20.02 -1.61
N PRO A 11 -4.78 18.69 -1.60
CA PRO A 11 -3.71 17.72 -1.83
C PRO A 11 -3.00 18.12 -3.11
N ALA A 12 -1.66 18.17 -3.06
CA ALA A 12 -0.83 18.66 -4.14
C ALA A 12 -1.26 18.00 -5.46
N GLN A 13 -2.01 18.76 -6.26
CA GLN A 13 -2.30 18.38 -7.63
C GLN A 13 -0.96 18.20 -8.30
N SER A 14 -0.75 17.02 -8.88
CA SER A 14 0.40 16.76 -9.72
C SER A 14 0.55 17.94 -10.68
N ASP A 15 1.70 18.61 -10.70
CA ASP A 15 2.10 19.53 -11.74
C ASP A 15 2.21 18.76 -13.08
N ARG A 16 1.08 18.40 -13.64
CA ARG A 16 0.98 17.88 -15.00
C ARG A 16 0.46 18.99 -15.87
N PRO A 17 1.22 19.40 -16.90
CA PRO A 17 0.65 20.18 -17.98
C PRO A 17 -0.53 19.38 -18.55
N ALA A 18 -1.64 20.05 -18.81
CA ALA A 18 -2.77 19.49 -19.54
C ALA A 18 -2.30 19.09 -20.95
N ALA A 19 -1.88 17.83 -21.12
CA ALA A 19 -1.48 17.28 -22.40
C ALA A 19 -1.63 15.77 -22.39
N ALA A 20 -2.39 15.28 -23.37
CA ALA A 20 -2.55 13.89 -23.79
C ALA A 20 -2.94 12.92 -22.65
N ALA A 21 -4.10 12.27 -22.80
CA ALA A 21 -4.52 11.19 -21.91
C ALA A 21 -3.29 10.28 -21.66
N ALA A 22 -2.79 10.28 -20.41
CA ALA A 22 -1.64 9.46 -20.04
C ALA A 22 -2.01 8.02 -20.36
N ARG A 23 -1.27 7.39 -21.28
CA ARG A 23 -1.52 5.99 -21.65
C ARG A 23 -1.05 5.15 -20.48
N VAL A 24 -1.96 4.39 -19.89
CA VAL A 24 -1.61 3.33 -18.94
C VAL A 24 -0.60 2.40 -19.59
N GLY A 25 0.50 2.13 -18.93
CA GLY A 25 1.56 1.29 -19.45
C GLY A 25 1.12 -0.17 -19.57
N ILE A 26 1.10 -0.69 -20.80
CA ILE A 26 0.99 -2.14 -21.04
C ILE A 26 2.40 -2.70 -21.09
N ARG A 27 2.74 -3.59 -20.15
CA ARG A 27 4.08 -4.17 -20.02
C ARG A 27 4.30 -5.24 -21.06
N THR A 28 5.40 -5.12 -21.79
CA THR A 28 5.87 -6.20 -22.67
C THR A 28 6.24 -7.45 -21.85
N PRO A 29 6.32 -8.65 -22.43
CA PRO A 29 6.75 -9.85 -21.71
C PRO A 29 8.07 -9.69 -20.95
N ALA A 30 9.06 -9.01 -21.53
CA ALA A 30 10.34 -8.74 -20.86
C ALA A 30 10.18 -7.80 -19.66
N GLU A 31 9.34 -6.78 -19.77
CA GLU A 31 9.04 -5.87 -18.66
C GLU A 31 8.24 -6.57 -17.56
N GLN A 32 7.33 -7.48 -17.90
CA GLN A 32 6.61 -8.32 -16.94
C GLN A 32 7.58 -9.17 -16.11
N GLU A 33 8.62 -9.76 -16.73
CA GLU A 33 9.67 -10.50 -15.99
C GLU A 33 10.46 -9.57 -15.05
N ALA A 34 10.79 -8.36 -15.48
CA ALA A 34 11.44 -7.38 -14.61
C ALA A 34 10.53 -6.97 -13.43
N MET A 35 9.22 -6.80 -13.66
CA MET A 35 8.23 -6.56 -12.60
C MET A 35 8.14 -7.74 -11.63
N ARG A 36 8.16 -8.99 -12.13
CA ARG A 36 8.19 -10.19 -11.28
C ARG A 36 9.43 -10.23 -10.40
N LEU A 37 10.59 -9.85 -10.95
CA LEU A 37 11.83 -9.78 -10.18
C LEU A 37 11.70 -8.73 -9.07
N ALA A 38 11.32 -7.49 -9.39
CA ALA A 38 11.17 -6.43 -8.41
C ALA A 38 10.15 -6.79 -7.32
N GLY A 39 9.00 -7.38 -7.71
CA GLY A 39 7.96 -7.84 -6.78
C GLY A 39 8.44 -8.94 -5.84
N ARG A 40 9.18 -9.95 -6.34
CA ARG A 40 9.78 -10.99 -5.47
C ARG A 40 10.76 -10.40 -4.46
N LEU A 41 11.61 -9.48 -4.90
CA LEU A 41 12.57 -8.82 -4.02
C LEU A 41 11.86 -8.03 -2.91
N THR A 42 10.78 -7.35 -3.23
CA THR A 42 9.94 -6.65 -2.24
C THR A 42 9.33 -7.63 -1.22
N ALA A 43 8.75 -8.74 -1.69
CA ALA A 43 8.20 -9.77 -0.82
C ALA A 43 9.25 -10.39 0.11
N GLU A 44 10.47 -10.63 -0.40
CA GLU A 44 11.60 -11.13 0.41
C GLU A 44 12.00 -10.17 1.54
N VAL A 45 11.94 -8.85 1.32
CA VAL A 45 12.18 -7.85 2.38
C VAL A 45 11.11 -7.97 3.47
N LEU A 46 9.83 -8.08 3.07
CA LEU A 46 8.72 -8.23 4.01
C LEU A 46 8.78 -9.56 4.79
N ASP A 47 9.24 -10.63 4.16
CA ASP A 47 9.48 -11.91 4.83
C ASP A 47 10.67 -11.83 5.81
N MET A 48 11.76 -11.17 5.40
CA MET A 48 12.95 -10.96 6.22
C MET A 48 12.67 -10.14 7.46
N ILE A 49 11.90 -9.02 7.31
CA ILE A 49 11.69 -8.10 8.43
C ILE A 49 10.72 -8.64 9.49
N GLY A 50 9.82 -9.56 9.13
CA GLY A 50 8.79 -10.08 10.03
C GLY A 50 9.30 -10.51 11.40
N PRO A 51 10.35 -11.36 11.52
CA PRO A 51 10.93 -11.77 12.81
C PRO A 51 11.50 -10.63 13.66
N HIS A 52 11.77 -9.46 13.06
CA HIS A 52 12.32 -8.29 13.76
C HIS A 52 11.23 -7.33 14.26
N VAL A 53 9.98 -7.52 13.86
CA VAL A 53 8.85 -6.70 14.31
C VAL A 53 8.37 -7.18 15.68
N VAL A 54 9.11 -6.82 16.70
CA VAL A 54 8.90 -7.28 18.08
C VAL A 54 8.83 -6.09 19.06
N ALA A 55 8.26 -6.32 20.24
CA ALA A 55 8.23 -5.29 21.29
C ALA A 55 9.67 -4.85 21.68
N GLY A 56 9.88 -3.54 21.74
CA GLY A 56 11.17 -2.92 22.01
C GLY A 56 11.96 -2.53 20.77
N ALA A 57 11.74 -3.13 19.61
CA ALA A 57 12.35 -2.69 18.35
C ALA A 57 11.88 -1.26 18.01
N SER A 58 12.77 -0.40 17.56
CA SER A 58 12.39 0.90 17.01
C SER A 58 12.05 0.80 15.53
N THR A 59 11.20 1.69 15.04
CA THR A 59 10.90 1.71 13.61
C THR A 59 12.11 2.11 12.76
N ASP A 60 13.06 2.87 13.33
CA ASP A 60 14.34 3.18 12.68
C ASP A 60 15.26 1.94 12.55
N GLU A 61 15.25 1.03 13.54
CA GLU A 61 15.94 -0.26 13.43
C GLU A 61 15.36 -1.11 12.29
N LEU A 62 14.02 -1.12 12.13
CA LEU A 62 13.37 -1.82 11.02
C LEU A 62 13.75 -1.21 9.66
N ASP A 63 13.77 0.13 9.56
CA ASP A 63 14.19 0.84 8.35
C ASP A 63 15.62 0.47 7.96
N ARG A 64 16.55 0.51 8.91
CA ARG A 64 17.95 0.16 8.68
C ARG A 64 18.12 -1.29 8.20
N LEU A 65 17.44 -2.24 8.83
CA LEU A 65 17.49 -3.65 8.41
C LEU A 65 16.97 -3.85 6.98
N CYS A 66 15.86 -3.18 6.63
CA CYS A 66 15.31 -3.22 5.28
C CYS A 66 16.25 -2.54 4.28
N HIS A 67 16.82 -1.38 4.64
CA HIS A 67 17.79 -0.68 3.81
C HIS A 67 19.00 -1.56 3.48
N ASP A 68 19.64 -2.12 4.52
CA ASP A 68 20.83 -2.96 4.39
C ASP A 68 20.52 -4.21 3.54
N TRP A 69 19.33 -4.81 3.72
CA TRP A 69 18.90 -5.96 2.92
C TRP A 69 18.72 -5.60 1.45
N ILE A 70 18.01 -4.51 1.16
CA ILE A 70 17.77 -4.05 -0.22
C ILE A 70 19.09 -3.69 -0.92
N VAL A 71 19.93 -2.91 -0.26
CA VAL A 71 21.17 -2.39 -0.86
C VAL A 71 22.26 -3.46 -0.94
N ASP A 72 22.55 -4.13 0.20
CA ASP A 72 23.72 -5.01 0.29
C ASP A 72 23.43 -6.44 -0.20
N ARG A 73 22.24 -6.97 0.06
CA ARG A 73 21.90 -8.35 -0.31
C ARG A 73 21.26 -8.45 -1.68
N GLN A 74 20.29 -7.58 -1.98
CA GLN A 74 19.56 -7.62 -3.24
C GLN A 74 20.23 -6.80 -4.35
N GLN A 75 21.22 -5.95 -4.00
CA GLN A 75 21.84 -5.02 -4.94
C GLN A 75 20.77 -4.23 -5.70
N ALA A 76 19.83 -3.68 -4.94
CA ALA A 76 18.65 -2.95 -5.39
C ALA A 76 18.59 -1.57 -4.72
N VAL A 77 17.58 -0.78 -5.05
CA VAL A 77 17.41 0.56 -4.50
C VAL A 77 16.08 0.65 -3.74
N PRO A 78 16.05 1.15 -2.48
CA PRO A 78 14.82 1.46 -1.79
C PRO A 78 14.16 2.70 -2.42
N ALA A 79 13.02 2.51 -3.07
CA ALA A 79 12.35 3.56 -3.84
C ALA A 79 11.89 4.77 -3.00
N PRO A 80 11.41 4.60 -1.75
CA PRO A 80 10.97 5.73 -0.94
C PRO A 80 12.09 6.73 -0.61
N LEU A 81 13.33 6.25 -0.44
CA LEU A 81 14.45 7.09 0.01
C LEU A 81 14.76 8.22 -0.99
N GLY A 82 14.49 9.45 -0.57
CA GLY A 82 14.67 10.64 -1.40
C GLY A 82 13.50 10.96 -2.34
N TYR A 83 12.51 10.04 -2.46
CA TYR A 83 11.33 10.29 -3.27
C TYR A 83 10.54 11.49 -2.74
N ARG A 84 10.47 12.57 -3.53
CA ARG A 84 9.86 13.85 -3.13
C ARG A 84 10.30 14.35 -1.75
N GLY A 85 11.54 14.02 -1.35
CA GLY A 85 12.11 14.42 -0.06
C GLY A 85 11.78 13.48 1.11
N TYR A 86 11.18 12.31 0.88
CA TYR A 86 10.97 11.31 1.94
C TYR A 86 12.32 10.82 2.50
N PRO A 87 12.52 10.79 3.84
CA PRO A 87 13.86 10.66 4.41
C PRO A 87 14.28 9.21 4.73
N ARG A 88 13.45 8.20 4.46
CA ARG A 88 13.65 6.82 4.88
C ARG A 88 13.49 5.83 3.72
N SER A 89 13.91 4.60 3.93
CA SER A 89 13.92 3.54 2.91
C SER A 89 12.61 2.77 2.83
N ILE A 90 11.83 2.76 3.93
CA ILE A 90 10.51 2.14 4.04
C ILE A 90 9.54 3.09 4.74
N CYS A 91 8.24 2.77 4.72
CA CYS A 91 7.30 3.41 5.62
C CYS A 91 6.92 2.46 6.77
N THR A 92 6.66 3.01 7.97
CA THR A 92 6.19 2.26 9.14
C THR A 92 4.99 2.95 9.77
N SER A 93 3.81 2.38 9.63
CA SER A 93 2.56 2.99 10.10
C SER A 93 2.00 2.21 11.29
N VAL A 94 2.12 2.79 12.49
CA VAL A 94 1.81 2.13 13.77
C VAL A 94 0.44 2.56 14.28
N ASN A 95 -0.44 1.61 14.58
CA ASN A 95 -1.75 1.77 15.21
C ASN A 95 -2.69 2.70 14.41
N HIS A 96 -2.81 3.98 14.81
CA HIS A 96 -3.68 4.97 14.18
C HIS A 96 -3.02 5.71 13.00
N VAL A 97 -1.77 5.39 12.67
CA VAL A 97 -1.12 5.86 11.45
C VAL A 97 -1.67 5.03 10.29
N VAL A 98 -2.19 5.72 9.28
CA VAL A 98 -2.86 5.11 8.12
C VAL A 98 -1.85 4.65 7.09
N CYS A 99 -0.95 5.57 6.69
CA CYS A 99 0.12 5.31 5.72
C CYS A 99 1.24 6.35 5.86
N HIS A 100 2.35 6.12 5.15
CA HIS A 100 3.52 7.00 5.03
C HIS A 100 4.16 7.39 6.37
N GLY A 101 3.98 6.59 7.43
CA GLY A 101 4.64 6.83 8.70
C GLY A 101 6.16 6.80 8.54
N ILE A 102 6.84 7.87 9.00
CA ILE A 102 8.30 7.98 8.89
C ILE A 102 8.95 7.16 10.01
N PRO A 103 9.81 6.17 9.69
CA PRO A 103 10.63 5.47 10.67
C PRO A 103 11.44 6.42 11.57
N GLY A 104 11.48 6.12 12.87
CA GLY A 104 12.16 6.91 13.88
C GLY A 104 12.41 6.12 15.17
N ASP A 105 12.62 6.83 16.27
CA ASP A 105 12.95 6.28 17.60
C ASP A 105 11.75 5.62 18.30
N LYS A 106 10.55 5.69 17.72
CA LYS A 106 9.35 5.03 18.27
C LYS A 106 9.58 3.54 18.46
N ARG A 107 9.53 3.09 19.72
CA ARG A 107 9.63 1.66 20.05
C ARG A 107 8.27 1.01 20.03
N LEU A 108 8.19 -0.11 19.33
CA LEU A 108 7.01 -0.96 19.28
C LEU A 108 6.71 -1.55 20.66
N LYS A 109 5.45 -1.68 21.00
CA LYS A 109 4.97 -2.22 22.27
C LYS A 109 4.14 -3.48 22.02
N GLN A 110 4.09 -4.34 23.02
CA GLN A 110 3.17 -5.48 23.02
C GLN A 110 1.74 -5.00 22.77
N GLY A 111 1.08 -5.59 21.79
CA GLY A 111 -0.28 -5.23 21.39
C GLY A 111 -0.39 -4.17 20.30
N ASP A 112 0.72 -3.57 19.85
CA ASP A 112 0.74 -2.70 18.68
C ASP A 112 0.48 -3.51 17.40
N ILE A 113 -0.09 -2.84 16.40
CA ILE A 113 -0.08 -3.27 15.01
C ILE A 113 0.76 -2.29 14.19
N VAL A 114 1.51 -2.77 13.24
CA VAL A 114 2.32 -1.93 12.36
C VAL A 114 2.23 -2.42 10.92
N ASN A 115 1.96 -1.50 10.03
CA ASN A 115 2.17 -1.72 8.60
C ASN A 115 3.63 -1.38 8.28
N VAL A 116 4.31 -2.31 7.61
CA VAL A 116 5.62 -2.09 7.00
C VAL A 116 5.40 -2.10 5.50
N ASP A 117 5.79 -1.01 4.86
CA ASP A 117 5.56 -0.74 3.46
C ASP A 117 6.90 -0.56 2.75
N VAL A 118 7.12 -1.38 1.73
CA VAL A 118 8.42 -1.57 1.08
C VAL A 118 8.26 -1.47 -0.43
N THR A 119 9.03 -0.57 -1.04
CA THR A 119 9.17 -0.51 -2.50
C THR A 119 10.62 -0.69 -2.91
N VAL A 120 10.88 -1.67 -3.75
CA VAL A 120 12.21 -1.99 -4.28
C VAL A 120 12.31 -1.62 -5.76
N ILE A 121 13.39 -0.94 -6.14
CA ILE A 121 13.73 -0.73 -7.56
C ILE A 121 14.82 -1.73 -7.95
N LYS A 122 14.52 -2.55 -8.96
CA LYS A 122 15.50 -3.46 -9.58
C LYS A 122 15.46 -3.32 -11.09
N ASP A 123 16.63 -3.07 -11.69
CA ASP A 123 16.79 -2.92 -13.14
C ASP A 123 15.83 -1.88 -13.77
N GLY A 124 15.54 -0.82 -13.00
CA GLY A 124 14.66 0.29 -13.39
C GLY A 124 13.17 -0.01 -13.30
N PHE A 125 12.75 -1.09 -12.61
CA PHE A 125 11.36 -1.41 -12.32
C PHE A 125 11.09 -1.45 -10.82
N HIS A 126 9.87 -1.04 -10.43
CA HIS A 126 9.44 -0.98 -9.04
C HIS A 126 8.59 -2.20 -8.69
N GLY A 127 8.81 -2.77 -7.52
CA GLY A 127 7.88 -3.69 -6.86
C GLY A 127 7.47 -3.06 -5.55
N ASP A 128 6.18 -3.04 -5.24
CA ASP A 128 5.59 -2.32 -4.12
C ASP A 128 4.63 -3.23 -3.36
N SER A 129 4.77 -3.26 -2.05
CA SER A 129 3.89 -4.07 -1.19
C SER A 129 3.99 -3.66 0.26
N SER A 130 2.89 -3.80 0.98
CA SER A 130 2.89 -3.59 2.42
C SER A 130 2.21 -4.73 3.17
N ARG A 131 2.65 -4.95 4.41
CA ARG A 131 2.16 -6.01 5.27
C ARG A 131 1.92 -5.52 6.69
N MET A 132 0.81 -6.01 7.29
CA MET A 132 0.54 -5.80 8.71
C MET A 132 1.27 -6.83 9.57
N PHE A 133 1.85 -6.35 10.65
CA PHE A 133 2.45 -7.17 11.70
C PHE A 133 1.80 -6.86 13.05
N CYS A 134 1.43 -7.92 13.79
CA CYS A 134 0.98 -7.80 15.16
C CYS A 134 2.19 -7.98 16.10
N VAL A 135 2.44 -7.01 16.98
CA VAL A 135 3.55 -7.07 17.95
C VAL A 135 3.13 -7.93 19.13
N GLY A 136 3.48 -9.21 19.07
CA GLY A 136 3.03 -10.22 20.01
C GLY A 136 1.52 -10.47 19.97
N LYS A 137 0.90 -10.71 21.12
CA LYS A 137 -0.55 -10.98 21.19
C LYS A 137 -1.32 -9.67 21.19
N VAL A 138 -2.26 -9.52 20.23
CA VAL A 138 -3.16 -8.38 20.13
C VAL A 138 -4.59 -8.77 20.59
N PRO A 139 -5.44 -7.81 21.01
CA PRO A 139 -6.85 -8.07 21.32
C PRO A 139 -7.62 -8.59 20.08
N PRO A 140 -8.67 -9.41 20.27
CA PRO A 140 -9.43 -10.00 19.16
C PRO A 140 -10.01 -8.98 18.17
N HIS A 141 -10.45 -7.82 18.63
CA HIS A 141 -10.97 -6.77 17.74
C HIS A 141 -9.88 -6.12 16.88
N VAL A 142 -8.63 -6.07 17.36
CA VAL A 142 -7.46 -5.59 16.61
C VAL A 142 -7.07 -6.61 15.55
N GLN A 143 -6.98 -7.90 15.92
CA GLN A 143 -6.73 -8.99 14.98
C GLN A 143 -7.80 -9.00 13.87
N ARG A 144 -9.07 -8.83 14.24
CA ARG A 144 -10.18 -8.77 13.28
C ARG A 144 -10.02 -7.64 12.26
N LEU A 145 -9.55 -6.45 12.67
CA LEU A 145 -9.27 -5.35 11.75
C LEU A 145 -8.21 -5.75 10.72
N VAL A 146 -7.10 -6.32 11.18
CA VAL A 146 -6.00 -6.79 10.33
C VAL A 146 -6.50 -7.86 9.34
N ASP A 147 -7.25 -8.85 9.83
CA ASP A 147 -7.77 -9.95 9.01
C ASP A 147 -8.79 -9.48 7.97
N VAL A 148 -9.70 -8.58 8.35
CA VAL A 148 -10.70 -8.01 7.43
C VAL A 148 -10.01 -7.17 6.34
N THR A 149 -8.98 -6.41 6.69
CA THR A 149 -8.22 -5.63 5.70
C THR A 149 -7.51 -6.55 4.70
N TYR A 150 -6.90 -7.63 5.18
CA TYR A 150 -6.30 -8.65 4.30
C TYR A 150 -7.32 -9.30 3.37
N GLN A 151 -8.48 -9.71 3.90
CA GLN A 151 -9.55 -10.27 3.10
C GLN A 151 -10.11 -9.25 2.09
N ALA A 152 -10.18 -7.96 2.46
CA ALA A 152 -10.62 -6.90 1.56
C ALA A 152 -9.68 -6.74 0.37
N LEU A 153 -8.36 -6.74 0.60
CA LEU A 153 -7.35 -6.75 -0.47
C LEU A 153 -7.61 -7.90 -1.46
N TRP A 154 -7.75 -9.12 -0.95
CA TRP A 154 -7.97 -10.29 -1.81
C TRP A 154 -9.30 -10.28 -2.54
N ARG A 155 -10.34 -9.63 -2.00
CA ARG A 155 -11.60 -9.41 -2.74
C ARG A 155 -11.39 -8.47 -3.92
N GLY A 156 -10.58 -7.44 -3.76
CA GLY A 156 -10.15 -6.57 -4.86
C GLY A 156 -9.34 -7.31 -5.91
N ILE A 157 -8.35 -8.12 -5.49
CA ILE A 157 -7.50 -8.90 -6.39
C ILE A 157 -8.32 -9.91 -7.22
N ARG A 158 -9.28 -10.59 -6.61
CA ARG A 158 -10.08 -11.64 -7.29
C ARG A 158 -10.96 -11.14 -8.42
N VAL A 159 -11.28 -9.87 -8.49
CA VAL A 159 -12.07 -9.31 -9.60
C VAL A 159 -11.19 -8.86 -10.77
N VAL A 160 -9.87 -8.85 -10.59
CA VAL A 160 -8.91 -8.42 -11.62
C VAL A 160 -8.82 -9.46 -12.73
N ARG A 161 -9.24 -9.06 -13.93
CA ARG A 161 -9.11 -9.82 -15.19
C ARG A 161 -9.29 -8.88 -16.37
N PRO A 162 -8.90 -9.26 -17.59
CA PRO A 162 -9.22 -8.47 -18.77
C PRO A 162 -10.71 -8.19 -18.89
N GLY A 163 -11.07 -6.95 -19.19
CA GLY A 163 -12.45 -6.48 -19.33
C GLY A 163 -13.17 -6.12 -18.02
N ALA A 164 -12.68 -6.51 -16.84
CA ALA A 164 -13.13 -5.94 -15.57
C ALA A 164 -12.77 -4.45 -15.51
N ARG A 165 -13.42 -3.69 -14.65
CA ARG A 165 -13.20 -2.25 -14.55
C ARG A 165 -12.61 -1.88 -13.20
N LEU A 166 -11.89 -0.75 -13.14
CA LEU A 166 -11.29 -0.27 -11.87
C LEU A 166 -12.34 -0.11 -10.75
N GLY A 167 -13.56 0.33 -11.10
CA GLY A 167 -14.66 0.43 -10.15
C GLY A 167 -15.12 -0.91 -9.55
N ASP A 168 -14.87 -2.03 -10.24
CA ASP A 168 -15.17 -3.37 -9.71
C ASP A 168 -14.28 -3.70 -8.51
N ILE A 169 -13.00 -3.30 -8.56
CA ILE A 169 -12.03 -3.46 -7.47
C ILE A 169 -12.50 -2.67 -6.25
N GLY A 170 -12.77 -1.37 -6.45
CA GLY A 170 -13.22 -0.49 -5.37
C GLY A 170 -14.53 -0.94 -4.74
N ALA A 171 -15.51 -1.34 -5.56
CA ALA A 171 -16.82 -1.82 -5.08
C ALA A 171 -16.69 -3.12 -4.26
N ALA A 172 -15.85 -4.06 -4.70
CA ALA A 172 -15.62 -5.32 -4.00
C ALA A 172 -14.98 -5.10 -2.62
N ILE A 173 -13.98 -4.21 -2.53
CA ILE A 173 -13.30 -3.83 -1.29
C ILE A 173 -14.27 -3.11 -0.37
N GLN A 174 -14.90 -2.03 -0.83
CA GLN A 174 -15.78 -1.18 -0.03
C GLN A 174 -16.95 -1.96 0.55
N SER A 175 -17.65 -2.72 -0.28
CA SER A 175 -18.81 -3.51 0.17
C SER A 175 -18.44 -4.49 1.30
N PHE A 176 -17.29 -5.12 1.20
CA PHE A 176 -16.83 -6.04 2.23
C PHE A 176 -16.39 -5.33 3.51
N VAL A 177 -15.61 -4.25 3.40
CA VAL A 177 -15.13 -3.47 4.55
C VAL A 177 -16.29 -2.85 5.33
N GLU A 178 -17.21 -2.16 4.64
CA GLU A 178 -18.37 -1.50 5.25
C GLU A 178 -19.37 -2.53 5.81
N GLY A 179 -19.54 -3.69 5.15
CA GLY A 179 -20.32 -4.82 5.67
C GLY A 179 -19.74 -5.43 6.95
N ASN A 180 -18.46 -5.21 7.22
CA ASN A 180 -17.78 -5.58 8.46
C ASN A 180 -17.73 -4.45 9.51
N HIS A 181 -18.44 -3.33 9.27
CA HIS A 181 -18.54 -2.15 10.13
C HIS A 181 -17.22 -1.39 10.30
N TYR A 182 -16.38 -1.41 9.28
CA TYR A 182 -15.16 -0.60 9.16
C TYR A 182 -15.32 0.46 8.06
N SER A 183 -14.36 1.37 7.95
CA SER A 183 -14.39 2.44 6.96
C SER A 183 -13.20 2.36 6.00
N VAL A 184 -13.46 2.56 4.71
CA VAL A 184 -12.40 2.68 3.69
C VAL A 184 -11.92 4.13 3.61
N VAL A 185 -10.61 4.34 3.68
CA VAL A 185 -9.97 5.65 3.43
C VAL A 185 -10.13 6.01 1.95
N ARG A 186 -10.41 7.29 1.66
CA ARG A 186 -10.71 7.77 0.31
C ARG A 186 -9.70 8.78 -0.25
N GLU A 187 -8.84 9.30 0.59
CA GLU A 187 -7.84 10.31 0.26
C GLU A 187 -6.58 9.71 -0.39
N TYR A 188 -6.40 8.41 -0.28
CA TYR A 188 -5.29 7.63 -0.82
C TYR A 188 -5.83 6.44 -1.61
N CYS A 189 -5.04 5.97 -2.59
CA CYS A 189 -5.46 4.92 -3.51
C CYS A 189 -4.24 4.15 -4.03
N GLY A 190 -4.49 2.99 -4.60
CA GLY A 190 -3.51 2.27 -5.39
C GLY A 190 -3.20 3.00 -6.71
N HIS A 191 -2.15 2.58 -7.38
CA HIS A 191 -1.62 3.27 -8.55
C HIS A 191 -1.00 2.30 -9.55
N GLY A 192 -0.95 2.71 -10.81
CA GLY A 192 -0.10 2.05 -11.79
C GLY A 192 1.35 2.06 -11.33
N ILE A 193 2.11 1.02 -11.64
CA ILE A 193 3.50 0.87 -11.21
C ILE A 193 4.32 0.18 -12.30
N GLY A 194 5.58 0.59 -12.44
CA GLY A 194 6.48 0.00 -13.42
C GLY A 194 7.83 0.65 -13.40
N ARG A 195 8.17 1.41 -14.44
CA ARG A 195 9.38 2.24 -14.44
C ARG A 195 9.21 3.47 -13.56
N GLY A 196 8.00 4.00 -13.46
CA GLY A 196 7.64 5.00 -12.46
C GLY A 196 7.16 4.33 -11.17
N PHE A 197 7.43 4.97 -10.03
CA PHE A 197 6.90 4.53 -8.74
C PHE A 197 5.37 4.66 -8.75
N HIS A 198 4.85 5.84 -9.06
CA HIS A 198 3.43 6.11 -9.18
C HIS A 198 3.11 6.49 -10.62
N GLU A 199 2.37 5.63 -11.30
CA GLU A 199 1.89 5.81 -12.66
C GLU A 199 0.34 5.80 -12.70
N ASP A 200 -0.27 6.15 -13.82
CA ASP A 200 -1.68 5.88 -14.04
C ASP A 200 -1.91 4.38 -14.27
N PRO A 201 -3.07 3.85 -13.87
CA PRO A 201 -4.25 4.55 -13.36
C PRO A 201 -4.24 4.68 -11.84
N GLN A 202 -5.08 5.56 -11.30
CA GLN A 202 -5.47 5.51 -9.89
C GLN A 202 -6.42 4.32 -9.67
N VAL A 203 -6.15 3.53 -8.63
CA VAL A 203 -6.92 2.36 -8.23
C VAL A 203 -7.64 2.65 -6.91
N LEU A 204 -8.85 3.16 -6.99
CA LEU A 204 -9.64 3.49 -5.80
C LEU A 204 -10.12 2.23 -5.10
N HIS A 205 -10.10 2.25 -3.76
CA HIS A 205 -10.60 1.15 -2.92
C HIS A 205 -12.07 1.29 -2.56
N TYR A 206 -12.79 2.17 -3.26
CA TYR A 206 -14.23 2.43 -3.16
C TYR A 206 -14.78 2.78 -4.54
N GLY A 207 -16.07 2.69 -4.73
CA GLY A 207 -16.70 3.09 -5.99
C GLY A 207 -17.90 2.23 -6.37
N THR A 208 -18.24 2.30 -7.66
CA THR A 208 -19.38 1.60 -8.23
C THR A 208 -18.91 0.55 -9.23
N ALA A 209 -19.39 -0.68 -9.09
CA ALA A 209 -19.10 -1.76 -10.03
C ALA A 209 -19.50 -1.38 -11.47
N GLY A 210 -18.75 -1.84 -12.44
CA GLY A 210 -18.95 -1.58 -13.86
C GLY A 210 -18.53 -0.18 -14.33
N THR A 211 -17.86 0.61 -13.47
CA THR A 211 -17.41 1.97 -13.82
C THR A 211 -15.88 2.07 -13.95
N GLY A 212 -15.41 3.14 -14.51
CA GLY A 212 -13.98 3.40 -14.69
C GLY A 212 -13.37 2.70 -15.90
N MET A 213 -12.04 2.78 -15.99
CA MET A 213 -11.25 2.17 -17.06
C MET A 213 -11.38 0.65 -17.05
N ALA A 214 -11.48 0.05 -18.24
CA ALA A 214 -11.37 -1.40 -18.40
C ALA A 214 -9.92 -1.86 -18.22
N LEU A 215 -9.74 -2.99 -17.56
CA LEU A 215 -8.44 -3.62 -17.37
C LEU A 215 -8.03 -4.38 -18.64
N GLU A 216 -6.76 -4.27 -19.00
CA GLU A 216 -6.17 -4.94 -20.16
C GLU A 216 -4.99 -5.79 -19.72
N ALA A 217 -4.77 -6.93 -20.39
CA ALA A 217 -3.59 -7.76 -20.13
C ALA A 217 -2.29 -6.96 -20.31
N GLY A 218 -1.34 -7.15 -19.39
CA GLY A 218 -0.09 -6.42 -19.33
C GLY A 218 -0.12 -5.16 -18.46
N MET A 219 -1.29 -4.73 -17.93
CA MET A 219 -1.34 -3.68 -16.93
C MET A 219 -0.74 -4.16 -15.60
N THR A 220 0.03 -3.27 -14.93
CA THR A 220 0.56 -3.49 -13.58
C THR A 220 0.16 -2.33 -12.69
N PHE A 221 -0.36 -2.64 -11.49
CA PHE A 221 -0.80 -1.64 -10.51
C PHE A 221 -0.82 -2.22 -9.10
N THR A 222 -0.91 -1.35 -8.09
CA THR A 222 -1.09 -1.74 -6.69
C THR A 222 -2.57 -1.80 -6.30
N ILE A 223 -2.89 -2.68 -5.37
CA ILE A 223 -4.15 -2.69 -4.63
C ILE A 223 -3.76 -2.67 -3.16
N GLU A 224 -4.16 -1.62 -2.43
CA GLU A 224 -3.61 -1.29 -1.12
C GLU A 224 -4.68 -0.70 -0.16
N PRO A 225 -5.79 -1.37 0.10
CA PRO A 225 -6.87 -0.82 0.90
C PRO A 225 -6.40 -0.42 2.31
N MET A 226 -6.61 0.85 2.65
CA MET A 226 -6.47 1.37 4.01
C MET A 226 -7.83 1.36 4.69
N VAL A 227 -7.92 0.66 5.81
CA VAL A 227 -9.17 0.40 6.54
C VAL A 227 -9.07 0.92 7.96
N ASN A 228 -9.97 1.82 8.34
CA ASN A 228 -10.06 2.39 9.68
C ASN A 228 -11.10 1.66 10.54
N ALA A 229 -10.77 1.41 11.80
CA ALA A 229 -11.71 0.84 12.78
C ALA A 229 -12.85 1.82 13.14
N GLY A 230 -12.61 3.11 12.99
CA GLY A 230 -13.56 4.18 13.21
C GLY A 230 -14.02 4.84 11.91
N ARG A 231 -13.97 6.17 11.88
CA ARG A 231 -14.39 6.98 10.74
C ARG A 231 -13.31 6.98 9.66
N ARG A 232 -13.72 7.23 8.39
CA ARG A 232 -12.82 7.22 7.23
C ARG A 232 -11.87 8.42 7.14
N GLU A 233 -12.23 9.53 7.79
CA GLU A 233 -11.50 10.79 7.67
C GLU A 233 -10.09 10.70 8.27
N VAL A 234 -9.13 11.22 7.51
CA VAL A 234 -7.71 11.21 7.88
C VAL A 234 -7.17 12.64 8.02
N ARG A 235 -5.96 12.77 8.51
CA ARG A 235 -5.23 14.02 8.66
C ARG A 235 -3.75 13.80 8.37
N LEU A 236 -3.19 14.65 7.51
CA LEU A 236 -1.76 14.75 7.29
C LEU A 236 -1.10 15.49 8.47
N LEU A 237 0.03 14.95 8.96
CA LEU A 237 0.81 15.59 10.01
C LEU A 237 1.75 16.68 9.45
N PRO A 238 2.30 17.58 10.33
CA PRO A 238 3.19 18.66 9.90
C PRO A 238 4.50 18.22 9.25
N ASP A 239 4.89 16.95 9.40
CA ASP A 239 6.05 16.37 8.72
C ASP A 239 5.86 16.23 7.20
N GLY A 240 4.64 16.48 6.70
CA GLY A 240 4.30 16.46 5.28
C GLY A 240 4.08 15.06 4.70
N TRP A 241 4.20 13.98 5.51
CA TRP A 241 4.10 12.60 5.08
C TRP A 241 3.14 11.75 5.90
N THR A 242 3.31 11.73 7.22
CA THR A 242 2.56 10.83 8.11
C THR A 242 1.07 11.16 8.10
N VAL A 243 0.27 10.18 7.72
CA VAL A 243 -1.20 10.27 7.69
C VAL A 243 -1.78 9.50 8.87
N VAL A 244 -2.67 10.14 9.62
CA VAL A 244 -3.31 9.53 10.80
C VAL A 244 -4.83 9.59 10.71
N THR A 245 -5.53 8.66 11.36
CA THR A 245 -6.99 8.74 11.52
C THR A 245 -7.36 9.97 12.36
N ARG A 246 -8.43 10.70 11.97
CA ARG A 246 -8.83 11.92 12.69
C ARG A 246 -9.39 11.64 14.07
N ASP A 247 -9.98 10.48 14.26
CA ASP A 247 -10.61 10.04 15.52
C ASP A 247 -9.67 9.17 16.38
N HIS A 248 -8.40 9.02 15.98
CA HIS A 248 -7.40 8.17 16.62
C HIS A 248 -7.77 6.67 16.69
N SER A 249 -8.74 6.22 15.91
CA SER A 249 -9.02 4.80 15.74
C SER A 249 -7.88 4.07 15.05
N LEU A 250 -7.76 2.75 15.26
CA LEU A 250 -6.77 1.93 14.58
C LEU A 250 -7.02 1.92 13.06
N SER A 251 -5.95 1.85 12.31
CA SER A 251 -5.94 1.64 10.86
C SER A 251 -5.08 0.45 10.50
N ALA A 252 -5.47 -0.27 9.45
CA ALA A 252 -4.68 -1.35 8.86
C ALA A 252 -4.63 -1.18 7.34
N GLN A 253 -3.51 -1.58 6.74
CA GLN A 253 -3.29 -1.59 5.30
C GLN A 253 -2.59 -2.89 4.91
N TRP A 254 -3.01 -3.48 3.81
CA TRP A 254 -2.29 -4.55 3.11
C TRP A 254 -2.19 -4.17 1.65
N GLU A 255 -1.11 -4.57 1.02
CA GLU A 255 -0.88 -4.20 -0.37
C GLU A 255 -0.19 -5.29 -1.15
N HIS A 256 -0.58 -5.39 -2.42
CA HIS A 256 0.15 -6.14 -3.44
C HIS A 256 0.24 -5.39 -4.76
N THR A 257 1.37 -5.55 -5.44
CA THR A 257 1.49 -5.28 -6.88
C THR A 257 0.93 -6.47 -7.65
N VAL A 258 0.05 -6.18 -8.62
CA VAL A 258 -0.58 -7.18 -9.47
C VAL A 258 -0.30 -6.92 -10.95
N LEU A 259 -0.25 -7.99 -11.73
CA LEU A 259 -0.20 -7.99 -13.19
C LEU A 259 -1.50 -8.57 -13.73
N VAL A 260 -2.17 -7.86 -14.61
CA VAL A 260 -3.31 -8.40 -15.38
C VAL A 260 -2.77 -9.36 -16.45
N THR A 261 -3.14 -10.62 -16.36
CA THR A 261 -2.79 -11.65 -17.34
C THR A 261 -3.92 -11.86 -18.35
N ASP A 262 -3.70 -12.64 -19.41
CA ASP A 262 -4.74 -12.95 -20.39
C ASP A 262 -5.97 -13.66 -19.80
N ALA A 263 -5.80 -14.38 -18.68
CA ALA A 263 -6.84 -15.19 -18.05
C ALA A 263 -7.30 -14.69 -16.67
N GLY A 264 -6.65 -13.67 -16.12
CA GLY A 264 -6.94 -13.20 -14.76
C GLY A 264 -5.90 -12.24 -14.23
N CYS A 265 -5.30 -12.58 -13.07
CA CYS A 265 -4.32 -11.73 -12.40
C CYS A 265 -3.23 -12.58 -11.75
N GLU A 266 -2.01 -12.06 -11.78
CA GLU A 266 -0.86 -12.59 -11.05
C GLU A 266 -0.47 -11.59 -9.97
N VAL A 267 -0.26 -12.06 -8.73
CA VAL A 267 0.26 -11.25 -7.63
C VAL A 267 1.78 -11.35 -7.65
N LEU A 268 2.46 -10.22 -7.89
CA LEU A 268 3.91 -10.19 -8.08
C LEU A 268 4.69 -10.14 -6.76
N THR A 269 4.03 -9.75 -5.67
CA THR A 269 4.64 -9.50 -4.35
C THR A 269 4.18 -10.51 -3.29
N LEU A 270 3.78 -11.71 -3.69
CA LEU A 270 3.33 -12.75 -2.75
C LEU A 270 4.51 -13.30 -1.93
N GLY A 271 4.42 -13.25 -0.61
CA GLY A 271 5.43 -13.80 0.29
C GLY A 271 5.49 -15.34 0.25
N ALA A 272 6.65 -15.93 0.59
CA ALA A 272 6.88 -17.37 0.50
C ALA A 272 5.91 -18.24 1.34
N GLY A 273 5.43 -17.71 2.46
CA GLY A 273 4.48 -18.38 3.36
C GLY A 273 3.05 -17.86 3.25
N GLU A 274 2.82 -16.87 2.41
CA GLU A 274 1.54 -16.19 2.29
C GLU A 274 0.55 -17.04 1.47
N ARG A 275 -0.68 -17.14 1.98
CA ARG A 275 -1.75 -17.87 1.31
C ARG A 275 -2.97 -16.97 1.14
N PRO A 276 -3.51 -16.87 -0.09
CA PRO A 276 -4.79 -16.20 -0.30
C PRO A 276 -5.86 -16.78 0.64
N PRO A 277 -6.71 -15.96 1.24
CA PRO A 277 -7.83 -16.45 2.03
C PRO A 277 -8.78 -17.26 1.13
N ALA A 278 -9.46 -18.25 1.69
CA ALA A 278 -10.40 -19.10 0.96
C ALA A 278 -11.58 -18.30 0.37
#